data_a3cdbae70366e4c359fe612174b28969
#
_entry.id   a3cdbae70366e4c359fe612174b28969
#
_cell.length_a   1.000
_cell.length_b   1.000
_cell.length_c   1.000
_cell.angle_alpha   90.00
_cell.angle_beta   90.00
_cell.angle_gamma   90.00
#
_symmetry.space_group_name_H-M   'P 1'
#
loop_
_entity.id
_entity.type
_entity.pdbx_description
1 polymer ?
#
loop_
_entity_poly.entity_id
_entity_poly.type
_entity_poly.pdbx_seq_one_letter_code
_entity_poly.pdbx_strand_id
1 'polypeptide(L)'
;ALGAQANAFTSEENTVYYLAVLPEYFSRAFELLSDMLRPALDPNEFAVEKKVILEEIALYQDRPTHILFEAALREHFRGHDAGNSVLGSIDSVSALLPEQMRSYFDARYSAGNIVLAATGNFDWEELVQLAEQYCAAWPQGAAQRQIRTHIPVASTHGLTKENLHRAHRCFIAAGPSVIEEERYAAHVLSIILGDSSGSRCFWELVDKGLAD
;
A
#
# COMPACT_ATOMS: atom_id res chain seq x y z
N ALA A 1 -12.04 -21.97 11.12
CA ALA A 1 -10.75 -21.52 10.61
C ALA A 1 -10.32 -22.44 9.49
N LEU A 2 -10.11 -21.92 8.27
CA LEU A 2 -9.76 -22.70 7.07
C LEU A 2 -8.24 -22.91 6.94
N GLY A 3 -7.44 -22.51 7.93
CA GLY A 3 -5.97 -22.49 7.81
C GLY A 3 -5.46 -21.51 6.75
N ALA A 4 -6.29 -20.55 6.35
CA ALA A 4 -5.97 -19.56 5.34
C ALA A 4 -4.93 -18.55 5.83
N GLN A 5 -4.05 -18.13 4.93
CA GLN A 5 -3.28 -16.91 5.11
C GLN A 5 -4.09 -15.76 4.50
N ALA A 6 -4.54 -14.83 5.34
CA ALA A 6 -5.34 -13.68 4.95
C ALA A 6 -4.63 -12.40 5.37
N ASN A 7 -4.55 -11.43 4.46
CA ASN A 7 -4.06 -10.10 4.79
C ASN A 7 -4.55 -9.06 3.78
N ALA A 8 -4.32 -7.79 4.08
CA ALA A 8 -4.53 -6.68 3.16
C ALA A 8 -3.39 -5.66 3.32
N PHE A 9 -3.11 -4.94 2.26
CA PHE A 9 -2.20 -3.79 2.32
C PHE A 9 -2.69 -2.66 1.41
N THR A 10 -2.31 -1.46 1.76
CA THR A 10 -2.59 -0.26 0.96
C THR A 10 -1.27 0.38 0.55
N SER A 11 -1.19 0.78 -0.70
CA SER A 11 -0.12 1.62 -1.24
C SER A 11 -0.69 2.97 -1.70
N GLU A 12 0.14 3.79 -2.30
CA GLU A 12 -0.25 5.11 -2.82
C GLU A 12 -1.30 5.01 -3.93
N GLU A 13 -1.38 3.87 -4.63
CA GLU A 13 -2.24 3.71 -5.82
C GLU A 13 -3.30 2.63 -5.69
N ASN A 14 -3.15 1.67 -4.77
CA ASN A 14 -4.07 0.55 -4.66
C ASN A 14 -4.20 0.00 -3.24
N THR A 15 -5.29 -0.70 -2.99
CA THR A 15 -5.49 -1.56 -1.82
C THR A 15 -5.68 -2.98 -2.31
N VAL A 16 -4.94 -3.91 -1.74
CA VAL A 16 -4.98 -5.33 -2.10
C VAL A 16 -5.48 -6.13 -0.91
N TYR A 17 -6.50 -6.93 -1.14
CA TYR A 17 -7.00 -7.94 -0.20
C TYR A 17 -6.66 -9.31 -0.77
N TYR A 18 -6.08 -10.18 0.01
CA TYR A 18 -5.72 -11.51 -0.48
C TYR A 18 -5.93 -12.61 0.53
N LEU A 19 -6.21 -13.79 -0.01
CA LEU A 19 -6.31 -15.03 0.73
C LEU A 19 -5.47 -16.10 0.02
N ALA A 20 -4.71 -16.88 0.79
CA ALA A 20 -4.09 -18.11 0.29
C ALA A 20 -4.66 -19.30 1.06
N VAL A 21 -5.21 -20.26 0.32
CA VAL A 21 -5.91 -21.43 0.86
C VAL A 21 -5.51 -22.69 0.11
N LEU A 22 -5.81 -23.84 0.67
CA LEU A 22 -5.79 -25.10 -0.07
C LEU A 22 -6.94 -25.14 -1.09
N PRO A 23 -6.79 -25.85 -2.22
CA PRO A 23 -7.79 -25.87 -3.29
C PRO A 23 -9.21 -26.23 -2.85
N GLU A 24 -9.35 -27.15 -1.90
CA GLU A 24 -10.64 -27.59 -1.37
C GLU A 24 -11.43 -26.48 -0.63
N TYR A 25 -10.78 -25.39 -0.27
CA TYR A 25 -11.42 -24.23 0.38
C TYR A 25 -11.59 -23.02 -0.54
N PHE A 26 -11.33 -23.19 -1.85
CA PHE A 26 -11.34 -22.09 -2.81
C PHE A 26 -12.67 -21.34 -2.84
N SER A 27 -13.79 -22.06 -3.04
CA SER A 27 -15.13 -21.46 -3.09
C SER A 27 -15.48 -20.71 -1.80
N ARG A 28 -15.15 -21.29 -0.65
CA ARG A 28 -15.41 -20.64 0.64
C ARG A 28 -14.53 -19.41 0.87
N ALA A 29 -13.28 -19.47 0.45
CA ALA A 29 -12.36 -18.33 0.51
C ALA A 29 -12.82 -17.18 -0.37
N PHE A 30 -13.33 -17.49 -1.58
CA PHE A 30 -13.90 -16.51 -2.50
C PHE A 30 -15.12 -15.81 -1.89
N GLU A 31 -16.07 -16.59 -1.35
CA GLU A 31 -17.25 -16.05 -0.65
C GLU A 31 -16.85 -15.06 0.45
N LEU A 32 -15.92 -15.45 1.34
CA LEU A 32 -15.44 -14.61 2.44
C LEU A 32 -14.78 -13.32 1.93
N LEU A 33 -13.94 -13.41 0.89
CA LEU A 33 -13.28 -12.25 0.32
C LEU A 33 -14.28 -11.28 -0.31
N SER A 34 -15.29 -11.81 -0.99
CA SER A 34 -16.36 -11.01 -1.59
C SER A 34 -17.20 -10.29 -0.53
N ASP A 35 -17.50 -10.97 0.58
CA ASP A 35 -18.25 -10.40 1.71
C ASP A 35 -17.42 -9.28 2.41
N MET A 36 -16.13 -9.50 2.64
CA MET A 36 -15.23 -8.50 3.21
C MET A 36 -15.17 -7.19 2.38
N LEU A 37 -15.34 -7.30 1.05
CA LEU A 37 -15.38 -6.13 0.16
C LEU A 37 -16.73 -5.40 0.17
N ARG A 38 -17.70 -5.84 0.97
CA ARG A 38 -19.01 -5.21 1.17
C ARG A 38 -19.33 -4.98 2.66
N PRO A 39 -18.44 -4.25 3.37
CA PRO A 39 -18.60 -4.01 4.81
C PRO A 39 -19.84 -3.17 5.10
N ALA A 40 -20.43 -3.39 6.27
CA ALA A 40 -21.57 -2.60 6.75
C ALA A 40 -21.21 -1.12 7.00
N LEU A 41 -19.93 -0.82 7.25
CA LEU A 41 -19.41 0.51 7.59
C LEU A 41 -20.14 1.11 8.81
N ASP A 42 -20.20 0.32 9.89
CA ASP A 42 -20.86 0.72 11.13
C ASP A 42 -20.15 1.92 11.79
N PRO A 43 -20.87 2.99 12.18
CA PRO A 43 -20.27 4.16 12.80
C PRO A 43 -19.56 3.90 14.14
N ASN A 44 -20.00 2.86 14.90
CA ASN A 44 -19.35 2.53 16.17
C ASN A 44 -18.02 1.81 15.91
N GLU A 45 -18.00 0.87 14.97
CA GLU A 45 -16.76 0.22 14.52
C GLU A 45 -15.78 1.22 13.93
N PHE A 46 -16.28 2.17 13.13
CA PHE A 46 -15.47 3.29 12.63
C PHE A 46 -14.81 4.08 13.76
N ALA A 47 -15.54 4.39 14.82
CA ALA A 47 -15.00 5.15 15.95
C ALA A 47 -13.94 4.38 16.74
N VAL A 48 -14.04 3.05 16.80
CA VAL A 48 -13.02 2.18 17.40
C VAL A 48 -11.79 2.11 16.52
N GLU A 49 -11.96 1.80 15.23
CA GLU A 49 -10.87 1.66 14.28
C GLU A 49 -10.07 2.95 14.09
N LYS A 50 -10.76 4.09 14.08
CA LYS A 50 -10.13 5.41 14.04
C LYS A 50 -9.10 5.61 15.18
N LYS A 51 -9.39 5.11 16.40
CA LYS A 51 -8.45 5.18 17.52
C LYS A 51 -7.24 4.27 17.28
N VAL A 52 -7.48 3.07 16.76
CA VAL A 52 -6.40 2.12 16.40
C VAL A 52 -5.46 2.74 15.37
N ILE A 53 -6.00 3.37 14.33
CA ILE A 53 -5.18 4.05 13.30
C ILE A 53 -4.38 5.23 13.90
N LEU A 54 -4.98 6.01 14.82
CA LEU A 54 -4.26 7.09 15.48
C LEU A 54 -3.11 6.59 16.37
N GLU A 55 -3.29 5.45 17.04
CA GLU A 55 -2.23 4.78 17.79
C GLU A 55 -1.14 4.25 16.87
N GLU A 56 -1.53 3.69 15.71
CA GLU A 56 -0.59 3.24 14.68
C GLU A 56 0.26 4.40 14.13
N ILE A 57 -0.36 5.53 13.79
CA ILE A 57 0.35 6.74 13.37
C ILE A 57 1.37 7.16 14.44
N ALA A 58 0.97 7.20 15.71
CA ALA A 58 1.87 7.55 16.79
C ALA A 58 3.07 6.59 16.90
N LEU A 59 2.82 5.28 16.76
CA LEU A 59 3.87 4.26 16.76
C LEU A 59 4.89 4.46 15.61
N TYR A 60 4.41 4.81 14.42
CA TYR A 60 5.29 5.08 13.27
C TYR A 60 6.07 6.39 13.41
N GLN A 61 5.49 7.39 14.08
CA GLN A 61 6.20 8.64 14.40
C GLN A 61 7.40 8.43 15.35
N ASP A 62 7.46 7.34 16.07
CA ASP A 62 8.62 6.97 16.90
C ASP A 62 9.73 6.26 16.13
N ARG A 63 9.50 5.91 14.85
CA ARG A 63 10.47 5.24 14.00
C ARG A 63 11.23 6.24 13.09
N PRO A 64 12.51 6.53 13.35
CA PRO A 64 13.24 7.53 12.57
C PRO A 64 13.34 7.23 11.08
N THR A 65 13.50 5.96 10.72
CA THR A 65 13.58 5.51 9.32
C THR A 65 12.27 5.73 8.58
N HIS A 66 11.13 5.51 9.24
CA HIS A 66 9.81 5.76 8.65
C HIS A 66 9.58 7.26 8.41
N ILE A 67 9.85 8.09 9.43
CA ILE A 67 9.75 9.55 9.31
C ILE A 67 10.60 10.08 8.16
N LEU A 68 11.83 9.59 8.05
CA LEU A 68 12.74 10.00 6.98
C LEU A 68 12.22 9.58 5.61
N PHE A 69 11.72 8.35 5.48
CA PHE A 69 11.20 7.84 4.21
C PHE A 69 9.95 8.61 3.76
N GLU A 70 8.98 8.83 4.65
CA GLU A 70 7.80 9.64 4.34
C GLU A 70 8.15 11.09 3.97
N ALA A 71 9.10 11.69 4.69
CA ALA A 71 9.56 13.04 4.36
C ALA A 71 10.25 13.07 2.99
N ALA A 72 11.03 12.06 2.66
CA ALA A 72 11.70 11.95 1.36
C ALA A 72 10.70 11.77 0.22
N LEU A 73 9.65 10.91 0.40
CA LEU A 73 8.57 10.77 -0.58
C LEU A 73 7.78 12.07 -0.77
N ARG A 74 7.43 12.74 0.32
CA ARG A 74 6.73 14.02 0.28
C ARG A 74 7.51 15.10 -0.49
N GLU A 75 8.81 15.14 -0.31
CA GLU A 75 9.68 16.07 -1.04
C GLU A 75 9.85 15.68 -2.50
N HIS A 76 10.03 14.39 -2.78
CA HIS A 76 10.16 13.88 -4.13
C HIS A 76 8.88 14.12 -4.95
N PHE A 77 7.71 13.89 -4.36
CA PHE A 77 6.40 14.07 -4.97
C PHE A 77 5.72 15.37 -4.55
N ARG A 78 6.47 16.41 -4.27
CA ARG A 78 5.90 17.68 -3.80
C ARG A 78 4.80 18.21 -4.73
N GLY A 79 3.59 18.40 -4.19
CA GLY A 79 2.42 18.86 -4.95
C GLY A 79 1.73 17.78 -5.78
N HIS A 80 2.13 16.54 -5.63
CA HIS A 80 1.48 15.37 -6.23
C HIS A 80 0.91 14.44 -5.16
N ASP A 81 -0.19 13.75 -5.46
CA ASP A 81 -0.92 12.92 -4.48
C ASP A 81 -0.09 11.74 -3.95
N ALA A 82 0.85 11.21 -4.75
CA ALA A 82 1.79 10.17 -4.33
C ALA A 82 2.77 10.60 -3.21
N GLY A 83 2.83 11.88 -2.89
CA GLY A 83 3.59 12.39 -1.74
C GLY A 83 2.80 12.41 -0.43
N ASN A 84 1.53 12.02 -0.44
CA ASN A 84 0.73 11.93 0.77
C ASN A 84 1.06 10.63 1.53
N SER A 85 1.08 10.70 2.86
CA SER A 85 1.19 9.50 3.69
C SER A 85 -0.02 8.58 3.49
N VAL A 86 0.23 7.28 3.28
CA VAL A 86 -0.84 6.27 3.17
C VAL A 86 -1.62 6.15 4.49
N LEU A 87 -0.97 6.32 5.63
CA LEU A 87 -1.63 6.33 6.94
C LEU A 87 -2.41 7.62 7.21
N GLY A 88 -2.12 8.69 6.48
CA GLY A 88 -2.61 10.02 6.80
C GLY A 88 -1.82 10.68 7.94
N SER A 89 -2.40 11.73 8.49
CA SER A 89 -1.87 12.43 9.67
C SER A 89 -2.84 12.33 10.85
N ILE A 90 -2.36 12.60 12.06
CA ILE A 90 -3.21 12.68 13.25
C ILE A 90 -4.38 13.63 13.01
N ASP A 91 -4.12 14.80 12.42
CA ASP A 91 -5.16 15.81 12.16
C ASP A 91 -6.19 15.32 11.13
N SER A 92 -5.72 14.76 10.00
CA SER A 92 -6.61 14.30 8.94
C SER A 92 -7.48 13.11 9.39
N VAL A 93 -6.89 12.13 10.07
CA VAL A 93 -7.63 10.97 10.60
C VAL A 93 -8.57 11.39 11.72
N SER A 94 -8.15 12.33 12.62
CA SER A 94 -9.01 12.84 13.68
C SER A 94 -10.24 13.58 13.15
N ALA A 95 -10.09 14.28 12.04
CA ALA A 95 -11.18 15.03 11.40
C ALA A 95 -12.13 14.14 10.56
N LEU A 96 -11.72 12.90 10.24
CA LEU A 96 -12.50 12.03 9.36
C LEU A 96 -13.84 11.64 9.99
N LEU A 97 -14.91 11.64 9.19
CA LEU A 97 -16.28 11.31 9.58
C LEU A 97 -16.75 10.01 8.90
N PRO A 98 -17.65 9.23 9.52
CA PRO A 98 -18.19 8.00 8.93
C PRO A 98 -18.83 8.23 7.56
N GLU A 99 -19.52 9.35 7.36
CA GLU A 99 -20.17 9.71 6.11
C GLU A 99 -19.16 9.94 4.98
N GLN A 100 -17.99 10.50 5.30
CA GLN A 100 -16.90 10.68 4.32
C GLN A 100 -16.32 9.33 3.91
N MET A 101 -16.12 8.41 4.85
CA MET A 101 -15.67 7.06 4.55
C MET A 101 -16.69 6.33 3.66
N ARG A 102 -17.98 6.42 3.97
CA ARG A 102 -19.05 5.82 3.15
C ARG A 102 -19.06 6.42 1.75
N SER A 103 -19.01 7.74 1.62
CA SER A 103 -18.97 8.41 0.31
C SER A 103 -17.75 7.99 -0.51
N TYR A 104 -16.59 7.84 0.13
CA TYR A 104 -15.38 7.34 -0.53
C TYR A 104 -15.55 5.88 -0.98
N PHE A 105 -16.08 5.03 -0.09
CA PHE A 105 -16.34 3.63 -0.41
C PHE A 105 -17.29 3.48 -1.59
N ASP A 106 -18.43 4.17 -1.58
CA ASP A 106 -19.42 4.13 -2.64
C ASP A 106 -18.86 4.61 -4.00
N ALA A 107 -17.95 5.60 -3.96
CA ALA A 107 -17.32 6.13 -5.15
C ALA A 107 -16.20 5.24 -5.72
N ARG A 108 -15.52 4.45 -4.88
CA ARG A 108 -14.29 3.73 -5.25
C ARG A 108 -14.45 2.21 -5.31
N TYR A 109 -15.33 1.62 -4.49
CA TYR A 109 -15.51 0.18 -4.41
C TYR A 109 -16.64 -0.31 -5.33
N SER A 110 -16.50 0.02 -6.62
CA SER A 110 -17.40 -0.44 -7.69
C SER A 110 -16.73 -1.55 -8.52
N ALA A 111 -17.52 -2.41 -9.16
CA ALA A 111 -17.03 -3.53 -9.95
C ALA A 111 -16.02 -3.11 -11.04
N GLY A 112 -16.25 -1.95 -11.68
CA GLY A 112 -15.35 -1.42 -12.70
C GLY A 112 -14.01 -0.85 -12.17
N ASN A 113 -13.81 -0.82 -10.85
CA ASN A 113 -12.56 -0.37 -10.22
C ASN A 113 -11.88 -1.49 -9.39
N ILE A 114 -12.37 -2.72 -9.49
CA ILE A 114 -11.84 -3.89 -8.77
C ILE A 114 -11.31 -4.88 -9.79
N VAL A 115 -10.11 -5.38 -9.55
CA VAL A 115 -9.50 -6.46 -10.34
C VAL A 115 -9.42 -7.69 -9.47
N LEU A 116 -10.00 -8.79 -9.94
CA LEU A 116 -9.88 -10.11 -9.34
C LEU A 116 -8.73 -10.85 -10.01
N ALA A 117 -7.78 -11.33 -9.22
CA ALA A 117 -6.68 -12.16 -9.68
C ALA A 117 -6.65 -13.47 -8.88
N ALA A 118 -6.55 -14.59 -9.57
CA ALA A 118 -6.38 -15.90 -8.96
C ALA A 118 -5.14 -16.60 -9.54
N THR A 119 -4.42 -17.31 -8.68
CA THR A 119 -3.24 -18.08 -9.09
C THR A 119 -3.18 -19.38 -8.28
N GLY A 120 -2.67 -20.45 -8.87
CA GLY A 120 -2.54 -21.74 -8.24
C GLY A 120 -3.42 -22.82 -8.88
N ASN A 121 -3.78 -23.82 -8.09
CA ASN A 121 -4.62 -24.94 -8.55
C ASN A 121 -6.10 -24.64 -8.29
N PHE A 122 -6.79 -24.09 -9.28
CA PHE A 122 -8.22 -23.79 -9.26
C PHE A 122 -8.83 -24.05 -10.64
N ASP A 123 -10.16 -24.23 -10.69
CA ASP A 123 -10.92 -24.32 -11.92
C ASP A 123 -11.37 -22.94 -12.38
N TRP A 124 -11.14 -22.61 -13.65
CA TRP A 124 -11.47 -21.30 -14.21
C TRP A 124 -12.99 -21.07 -14.31
N GLU A 125 -13.74 -22.09 -14.69
CA GLU A 125 -15.19 -21.99 -14.84
C GLU A 125 -15.84 -21.80 -13.47
N GLU A 126 -15.35 -22.50 -12.44
CA GLU A 126 -15.76 -22.30 -11.06
C GLU A 126 -15.48 -20.86 -10.59
N LEU A 127 -14.28 -20.30 -10.86
CA LEU A 127 -13.94 -18.91 -10.52
C LEU A 127 -14.95 -17.94 -11.14
N VAL A 128 -15.27 -18.10 -12.43
CA VAL A 128 -16.24 -17.23 -13.13
C VAL A 128 -17.62 -17.34 -12.51
N GLN A 129 -18.10 -18.55 -12.23
CA GLN A 129 -19.39 -18.78 -11.58
C GLN A 129 -19.46 -18.14 -10.19
N LEU A 130 -18.43 -18.27 -9.39
CA LEU A 130 -18.35 -17.61 -8.07
C LEU A 130 -18.36 -16.08 -8.19
N ALA A 131 -17.63 -15.52 -9.17
CA ALA A 131 -17.65 -14.09 -9.42
C ALA A 131 -19.05 -13.60 -9.85
N GLU A 132 -19.73 -14.33 -10.72
CA GLU A 132 -21.11 -14.02 -11.09
C GLU A 132 -22.07 -14.13 -9.88
N GLN A 133 -21.91 -15.16 -9.07
CA GLN A 133 -22.78 -15.40 -7.91
C GLN A 133 -22.61 -14.30 -6.84
N TYR A 134 -21.40 -13.94 -6.49
CA TYR A 134 -21.11 -13.06 -5.34
C TYR A 134 -20.88 -11.60 -5.71
N CYS A 135 -20.50 -11.31 -6.96
CA CYS A 135 -20.11 -9.96 -7.36
C CYS A 135 -21.06 -9.30 -8.38
N ALA A 136 -21.99 -10.04 -9.02
CA ALA A 136 -22.86 -9.47 -10.05
C ALA A 136 -23.75 -8.33 -9.55
N ALA A 137 -24.14 -8.35 -8.28
CA ALA A 137 -24.95 -7.29 -7.66
C ALA A 137 -24.14 -6.06 -7.23
N TRP A 138 -22.83 -6.06 -7.41
CA TRP A 138 -21.99 -4.91 -7.01
C TRP A 138 -22.28 -3.71 -7.88
N PRO A 139 -22.19 -2.47 -7.32
CA PRO A 139 -22.41 -1.27 -8.09
C PRO A 139 -21.51 -1.25 -9.33
N GLN A 140 -22.13 -1.00 -10.47
CA GLN A 140 -21.40 -0.81 -11.74
C GLN A 140 -20.91 0.63 -11.79
N GLY A 141 -19.66 0.81 -12.14
CA GLY A 141 -19.05 2.13 -12.27
C GLY A 141 -17.55 2.01 -12.44
N ALA A 142 -16.97 2.99 -13.07
CA ALA A 142 -15.53 3.15 -13.14
C ALA A 142 -15.14 4.40 -12.35
N ALA A 143 -14.32 4.23 -11.34
CA ALA A 143 -13.76 5.39 -10.64
C ALA A 143 -12.89 6.19 -11.61
N GLN A 144 -13.23 7.47 -11.79
CA GLN A 144 -12.40 8.34 -12.63
C GLN A 144 -11.08 8.61 -11.91
N ARG A 145 -9.99 8.28 -12.58
CA ARG A 145 -8.62 8.60 -12.13
C ARG A 145 -8.10 9.77 -12.94
N GLN A 146 -7.62 10.78 -12.25
CA GLN A 146 -6.85 11.85 -12.86
C GLN A 146 -5.37 11.52 -12.69
N ILE A 147 -4.77 10.93 -13.73
CA ILE A 147 -3.34 10.65 -13.72
C ILE A 147 -2.61 11.96 -14.01
N ARG A 148 -1.82 12.41 -13.05
CA ARG A 148 -0.96 13.58 -13.19
C ARG A 148 0.49 13.13 -13.35
N THR A 149 1.18 13.71 -14.30
CA THR A 149 2.62 13.50 -14.44
C THR A 149 3.35 14.33 -13.41
N HIS A 150 4.31 13.74 -12.72
CA HIS A 150 5.19 14.43 -11.81
C HIS A 150 6.63 14.42 -12.33
N ILE A 151 7.28 15.57 -12.26
CA ILE A 151 8.72 15.71 -12.56
C ILE A 151 9.40 16.14 -11.27
N PRO A 152 10.16 15.26 -10.62
CA PRO A 152 10.83 15.58 -9.38
C PRO A 152 11.92 16.64 -9.59
N VAL A 153 12.04 17.54 -8.65
CA VAL A 153 13.11 18.54 -8.62
C VAL A 153 14.15 18.11 -7.59
N ALA A 154 15.42 18.10 -8.00
CA ALA A 154 16.51 17.78 -7.10
C ALA A 154 16.52 18.73 -5.89
N SER A 155 16.50 18.17 -4.70
CA SER A 155 16.48 18.91 -3.45
C SER A 155 17.20 18.14 -2.34
N THR A 156 17.60 18.83 -1.29
CA THR A 156 18.18 18.22 -0.09
C THR A 156 17.47 18.78 1.12
N HIS A 157 16.95 17.89 1.96
CA HIS A 157 16.24 18.25 3.18
C HIS A 157 16.87 17.57 4.39
N GLY A 158 16.95 18.28 5.50
CA GLY A 158 17.41 17.77 6.79
C GLY A 158 16.27 17.77 7.80
N LEU A 159 16.13 16.66 8.54
CA LEU A 159 15.25 16.54 9.69
C LEU A 159 16.10 16.34 10.94
N THR A 160 15.70 16.96 12.03
CA THR A 160 16.32 16.74 13.34
C THR A 160 15.29 16.14 14.29
N LYS A 161 15.65 15.05 14.94
CA LYS A 161 14.88 14.44 16.02
C LYS A 161 15.80 14.30 17.22
N GLU A 162 15.33 14.70 18.38
CA GLU A 162 16.06 14.57 19.64
C GLU A 162 16.26 13.09 19.99
N ASN A 163 17.33 12.82 20.75
CA ASN A 163 17.65 11.47 21.24
C ASN A 163 17.96 10.42 20.16
N LEU A 164 18.35 10.83 18.95
CA LEU A 164 18.87 9.92 17.95
C LEU A 164 20.38 9.71 18.13
N HIS A 165 20.79 8.44 18.17
CA HIS A 165 22.21 8.07 18.26
C HIS A 165 22.84 7.79 16.88
N ARG A 166 22.04 7.79 15.81
CA ARG A 166 22.47 7.49 14.45
C ARG A 166 21.94 8.53 13.47
N ALA A 167 22.73 8.82 12.44
CA ALA A 167 22.26 9.61 11.30
C ALA A 167 21.71 8.69 10.23
N HIS A 168 20.48 8.93 9.81
CA HIS A 168 19.82 8.20 8.71
C HIS A 168 19.86 9.04 7.44
N ARG A 169 20.08 8.41 6.30
CA ARG A 169 20.08 9.07 4.99
C ARG A 169 19.19 8.29 4.03
N CYS A 170 18.38 9.00 3.27
CA CYS A 170 17.53 8.45 2.22
C CYS A 170 17.82 9.21 0.91
N PHE A 171 17.98 8.45 -0.18
CA PHE A 171 18.13 8.99 -1.52
C PHE A 171 17.02 8.45 -2.38
N ILE A 172 16.28 9.33 -3.04
CA ILE A 172 15.21 8.97 -3.98
C ILE A 172 15.56 9.57 -5.33
N ALA A 173 15.45 8.77 -6.37
CA ALA A 173 15.60 9.20 -7.76
C ALA A 173 14.40 8.73 -8.57
N ALA A 174 14.11 9.44 -9.66
CA ALA A 174 13.12 8.99 -10.63
C ALA A 174 13.60 7.69 -11.30
N GLY A 175 12.70 6.76 -11.46
CA GLY A 175 12.90 5.51 -12.17
C GLY A 175 11.82 5.30 -13.23
N PRO A 176 11.95 4.25 -14.04
CA PRO A 176 10.90 3.88 -15.01
C PRO A 176 9.63 3.45 -14.26
N SER A 177 8.49 3.71 -14.89
CA SER A 177 7.21 3.30 -14.35
C SER A 177 6.99 1.79 -14.46
N VAL A 178 6.01 1.27 -13.71
CA VAL A 178 5.66 -0.16 -13.70
C VAL A 178 5.20 -0.71 -15.06
N ILE A 179 4.82 0.15 -16.01
CA ILE A 179 4.40 -0.25 -17.35
C ILE A 179 5.52 -0.17 -18.40
N GLU A 180 6.67 0.43 -18.06
CA GLU A 180 7.83 0.53 -18.96
C GLU A 180 8.70 -0.72 -18.89
N GLU A 181 9.28 -1.15 -20.01
CA GLU A 181 10.12 -2.36 -20.04
C GLU A 181 11.42 -2.18 -19.24
N GLU A 182 11.93 -0.97 -19.17
CA GLU A 182 13.13 -0.59 -18.42
C GLU A 182 13.01 -0.87 -16.92
N ARG A 183 11.79 -1.09 -16.39
CA ARG A 183 11.58 -1.48 -14.97
C ARG A 183 12.38 -2.72 -14.58
N TYR A 184 12.53 -3.68 -15.48
CA TYR A 184 13.30 -4.90 -15.18
C TYR A 184 14.79 -4.61 -15.01
N ALA A 185 15.35 -3.77 -15.89
CA ALA A 185 16.74 -3.33 -15.80
C ALA A 185 16.96 -2.49 -14.53
N ALA A 186 16.01 -1.58 -14.21
CA ALA A 186 16.05 -0.79 -13.00
C ALA A 186 15.96 -1.65 -11.74
N HIS A 187 15.14 -2.70 -11.74
CA HIS A 187 15.06 -3.64 -10.62
C HIS A 187 16.39 -4.39 -10.42
N VAL A 188 16.99 -4.91 -11.49
CA VAL A 188 18.32 -5.55 -11.40
C VAL A 188 19.36 -4.55 -10.90
N LEU A 189 19.34 -3.32 -11.39
CA LEU A 189 20.24 -2.27 -10.90
C LEU A 189 20.06 -1.99 -9.40
N SER A 190 18.82 -1.95 -8.92
CA SER A 190 18.54 -1.72 -7.49
C SER A 190 19.12 -2.83 -6.61
N ILE A 191 19.05 -4.08 -7.05
CA ILE A 191 19.67 -5.24 -6.36
C ILE A 191 21.19 -5.11 -6.35
N ILE A 192 21.80 -4.80 -7.49
CA ILE A 192 23.26 -4.62 -7.60
C ILE A 192 23.74 -3.50 -6.67
N LEU A 193 22.97 -2.43 -6.53
CA LEU A 193 23.36 -1.27 -5.72
C LEU A 193 23.09 -1.46 -4.23
N GLY A 194 21.91 -1.98 -3.86
CA GLY A 194 21.40 -1.81 -2.51
C GLY A 194 20.80 -3.05 -1.84
N ASP A 195 20.98 -4.27 -2.37
CA ASP A 195 20.53 -5.47 -1.66
C ASP A 195 21.27 -5.64 -0.32
N SER A 196 20.61 -6.31 0.62
CA SER A 196 21.11 -6.52 1.98
C SER A 196 22.39 -7.34 2.07
N SER A 197 22.71 -8.11 1.03
CA SER A 197 23.93 -8.91 0.97
C SER A 197 24.49 -8.94 -0.45
N GLY A 198 25.81 -8.76 -0.57
CA GLY A 198 26.50 -8.87 -1.86
C GLY A 198 26.33 -7.69 -2.82
N SER A 199 25.61 -6.64 -2.45
CA SER A 199 25.47 -5.42 -3.23
C SER A 199 26.70 -4.50 -3.13
N ARG A 200 26.77 -3.48 -3.98
CA ARG A 200 27.83 -2.49 -3.91
C ARG A 200 27.78 -1.70 -2.60
N CYS A 201 26.61 -1.31 -2.14
CA CYS A 201 26.45 -0.63 -0.85
C CYS A 201 26.88 -1.53 0.31
N PHE A 202 26.58 -2.82 0.25
CA PHE A 202 27.02 -3.78 1.26
C PHE A 202 28.55 -3.78 1.36
N TRP A 203 29.27 -4.04 0.27
CA TRP A 203 30.74 -4.15 0.27
C TRP A 203 31.46 -2.83 0.55
N GLU A 204 30.89 -1.71 0.07
CA GLU A 204 31.54 -0.41 0.21
C GLU A 204 31.24 0.32 1.53
N LEU A 205 30.12 0.00 2.16
CA LEU A 205 29.67 0.71 3.35
C LEU A 205 29.49 -0.22 4.56
N VAL A 206 28.71 -1.29 4.41
CA VAL A 206 28.35 -2.17 5.55
C VAL A 206 29.53 -3.04 5.97
N ASP A 207 30.16 -3.75 5.02
CA ASP A 207 31.33 -4.60 5.28
C ASP A 207 32.53 -3.81 5.84
N LYS A 208 32.67 -2.55 5.49
CA LYS A 208 33.69 -1.64 6.02
C LYS A 208 33.29 -0.95 7.33
N GLY A 209 32.12 -1.24 7.87
CA GLY A 209 31.64 -0.64 9.12
C GLY A 209 31.35 0.88 9.04
N LEU A 210 31.08 1.40 7.83
CA LEU A 210 30.76 2.82 7.61
C LEU A 210 29.25 3.09 7.71
N ALA A 211 28.42 2.06 7.51
CA ALA A 211 26.98 2.10 7.65
C ALA A 211 26.45 0.73 8.12
N ASP A 212 25.16 0.66 8.44
CA ASP A 212 24.40 -0.55 8.82
C ASP A 212 23.05 -0.59 8.08
#